data_110dc8acb83cc559fd05479f8fed00d8
#
_entry.id   110dc8acb83cc559fd05479f8fed00d8
#
_cell.length_a   1.000
_cell.length_b   1.000
_cell.length_c   1.000
_cell.angle_alpha   90.00
_cell.angle_beta   90.00
_cell.angle_gamma   90.00
#
_symmetry.space_group_name_H-M   'P 1'
#
loop_
_entity.id
_entity.type
_entity.pdbx_description
1 polymer ?
#
loop_
_entity_poly.entity_id
_entity_poly.type
_entity_poly.pdbx_seq_one_letter_code
_entity_poly.pdbx_strand_id
1 'polypeptide(L)'
;MDSSTIFSLKSLMNKLVALVFTAGFSMMSVAVTERDFLRGAQNGDIDTVYTALQQGINASARSADTTTALQWAVQGDHIDIVELLLSHGADAKTANRYGVTAAALAAENGNAKIMNMLLSAGVDPNQSMPEGETLLMTAARTGNAATVRMLLEQGANPNNRENSRGQTALMWAAGHNNVDAIRVMAEFNVNVNVKTDNPTRIADRVFQYTPPTGFSALSFAVRSGHKEATDALLDSGADINDLVSDGQSVLVIAIANANWELAAHLIDRGADVTQAEAGWNALHQAVRTRRMNLAFGTPGPHASGTLDSLDLLKKLLDAGIDVDARMTRNGIRDGQRNRFNRLGATAFMLAAKVTDFEAMKLLLTYGANANIPTADGTTALMVASGLHIWNPGEDGGSFTGQEEEVLEAIQLCVKEGNDINARNYRGETALHGIGFRGVNLALDYLVEKGADLSALTEDGWSPLAIARGFSYTDFYKAQLHTAARMEELMLARGLNTSGDEHRVPGSVCYDCLQTRTDQIQAVTTRDQWMEENFDPANVDIQMLPFWSWLPYPDPSQNSSVDVSSPNYNR
;
A
#
# COMPACT_ATOMS: atom_id res chain seq x y z
N MET A 1 -17.65 -0.99 -103.57
CA MET A 1 -17.13 -1.93 -102.58
C MET A 1 -18.30 -2.71 -102.04
N ASP A 2 -18.24 -4.00 -102.27
CA ASP A 2 -19.34 -4.94 -102.07
C ASP A 2 -19.65 -5.20 -100.58
N SER A 3 -20.94 -5.27 -100.27
CA SER A 3 -21.42 -5.44 -98.89
C SER A 3 -20.90 -6.73 -98.19
N SER A 4 -20.42 -7.70 -98.97
CA SER A 4 -19.79 -8.93 -98.43
C SER A 4 -18.41 -8.71 -97.82
N THR A 5 -17.65 -7.71 -98.35
CA THR A 5 -16.29 -7.39 -97.81
C THR A 5 -16.35 -6.65 -96.51
N ILE A 6 -17.39 -5.84 -96.25
CA ILE A 6 -17.60 -5.10 -94.98
C ILE A 6 -18.03 -6.05 -93.88
N PHE A 7 -18.80 -7.09 -94.16
CA PHE A 7 -19.22 -8.10 -93.18
C PHE A 7 -18.06 -8.99 -92.76
N SER A 8 -17.13 -9.31 -93.68
CA SER A 8 -15.92 -10.09 -93.34
C SER A 8 -14.94 -9.32 -92.45
N LEU A 9 -14.75 -8.00 -92.70
CA LEU A 9 -13.88 -7.17 -91.91
C LEU A 9 -14.43 -6.94 -90.48
N LYS A 10 -15.76 -6.77 -90.30
CA LYS A 10 -16.37 -6.67 -88.97
C LYS A 10 -16.26 -7.99 -88.14
N SER A 11 -16.42 -9.15 -88.86
CA SER A 11 -16.23 -10.46 -88.21
C SER A 11 -14.78 -10.70 -87.78
N LEU A 12 -13.78 -10.27 -88.57
CA LEU A 12 -12.37 -10.37 -88.27
C LEU A 12 -11.98 -9.42 -87.14
N MET A 13 -12.52 -8.20 -87.12
CA MET A 13 -12.29 -7.21 -86.08
C MET A 13 -12.89 -7.64 -84.73
N ASN A 14 -14.09 -8.22 -84.71
CA ASN A 14 -14.70 -8.76 -83.53
C ASN A 14 -13.96 -10.00 -83.01
N LYS A 15 -13.37 -10.83 -83.82
CA LYS A 15 -12.50 -11.95 -83.40
C LYS A 15 -11.15 -11.46 -82.93
N LEU A 16 -10.59 -10.38 -83.50
CA LEU A 16 -9.35 -9.79 -83.02
C LEU A 16 -9.56 -9.08 -81.62
N VAL A 17 -10.69 -8.37 -81.46
CA VAL A 17 -11.04 -7.75 -80.16
C VAL A 17 -11.34 -8.82 -79.14
N ALA A 18 -11.99 -9.94 -79.50
CA ALA A 18 -12.18 -11.06 -78.56
C ALA A 18 -10.86 -11.76 -78.19
N LEU A 19 -9.91 -11.87 -79.19
CA LEU A 19 -8.58 -12.45 -78.89
C LEU A 19 -7.68 -11.53 -78.04
N VAL A 20 -7.83 -10.21 -78.24
CA VAL A 20 -7.09 -9.22 -77.43
C VAL A 20 -7.66 -9.13 -75.99
N PHE A 21 -9.00 -9.35 -75.84
CA PHE A 21 -9.60 -9.41 -74.51
C PHE A 21 -9.33 -10.73 -73.77
N THR A 22 -9.06 -11.83 -74.44
CA THR A 22 -8.70 -13.11 -73.84
C THR A 22 -7.19 -13.31 -73.60
N ALA A 23 -6.33 -12.52 -74.33
CA ALA A 23 -4.88 -12.61 -74.17
C ALA A 23 -4.23 -11.46 -73.35
N GLY A 24 -5.02 -10.50 -72.88
CA GLY A 24 -4.50 -9.26 -72.31
C GLY A 24 -4.74 -9.03 -70.88
N PHE A 25 -5.39 -9.92 -70.11
CA PHE A 25 -5.51 -9.82 -68.69
C PHE A 25 -5.02 -11.09 -67.99
N SER A 26 -3.81 -11.52 -68.32
CA SER A 26 -3.00 -12.17 -67.28
C SER A 26 -2.59 -11.04 -66.36
N MET A 27 -3.44 -10.69 -65.39
CA MET A 27 -2.98 -9.95 -64.25
C MET A 27 -1.75 -10.73 -63.73
N MET A 28 -0.56 -10.18 -63.87
CA MET A 28 0.55 -10.59 -63.03
C MET A 28 0.04 -10.44 -61.58
N SER A 29 -0.56 -11.49 -61.00
CA SER A 29 -0.81 -11.51 -59.58
C SER A 29 0.57 -11.36 -58.97
N VAL A 30 0.84 -10.18 -58.43
CA VAL A 30 2.03 -9.98 -57.59
C VAL A 30 1.95 -11.07 -56.54
N ALA A 31 2.95 -11.94 -56.50
CA ALA A 31 2.97 -13.00 -55.51
C ALA A 31 3.02 -12.35 -54.13
N VAL A 32 1.97 -12.57 -53.34
CA VAL A 32 1.94 -12.09 -51.96
C VAL A 32 2.94 -12.91 -51.17
N THR A 33 3.84 -12.25 -50.46
CA THR A 33 4.82 -12.93 -49.58
C THR A 33 4.23 -13.22 -48.20
N GLU A 34 4.83 -14.16 -47.45
CA GLU A 34 4.45 -14.37 -46.03
C GLU A 34 4.53 -13.09 -45.21
N ARG A 35 5.49 -12.21 -45.52
CA ARG A 35 5.63 -10.90 -44.87
C ARG A 35 4.43 -9.99 -45.16
N ASP A 36 3.96 -9.98 -46.41
CA ASP A 36 2.78 -9.18 -46.79
C ASP A 36 1.52 -9.76 -46.15
N PHE A 37 1.39 -11.07 -46.09
CA PHE A 37 0.32 -11.77 -45.39
C PHE A 37 0.25 -11.38 -43.91
N LEU A 38 1.36 -11.45 -43.16
CA LEU A 38 1.42 -11.06 -41.76
C LEU A 38 1.11 -9.58 -41.55
N ARG A 39 1.63 -8.71 -42.45
CA ARG A 39 1.35 -7.27 -42.41
C ARG A 39 -0.11 -6.96 -42.78
N GLY A 40 -0.68 -7.69 -43.75
CA GLY A 40 -2.10 -7.60 -44.08
C GLY A 40 -2.98 -7.92 -42.87
N ALA A 41 -2.68 -9.00 -42.14
CA ALA A 41 -3.38 -9.38 -40.93
C ALA A 41 -3.23 -8.33 -39.82
N GLN A 42 -2.05 -7.71 -39.68
CA GLN A 42 -1.79 -6.65 -38.73
C GLN A 42 -2.53 -5.35 -39.03
N ASN A 43 -2.63 -4.98 -40.31
CA ASN A 43 -3.20 -3.71 -40.75
C ASN A 43 -4.69 -3.78 -41.09
N GLY A 44 -5.32 -4.95 -41.01
CA GLY A 44 -6.73 -5.12 -41.37
C GLY A 44 -6.98 -5.22 -42.87
N ASP A 45 -5.95 -5.54 -43.69
CA ASP A 45 -6.08 -5.69 -45.15
C ASP A 45 -6.53 -7.10 -45.50
N ILE A 46 -7.86 -7.27 -45.52
CA ILE A 46 -8.48 -8.57 -45.79
C ILE A 46 -8.20 -9.09 -47.21
N ASP A 47 -8.08 -8.20 -48.19
CA ASP A 47 -7.83 -8.58 -49.58
C ASP A 47 -6.45 -9.20 -49.77
N THR A 48 -5.43 -8.61 -49.12
CA THR A 48 -4.08 -9.18 -49.08
C THR A 48 -4.07 -10.53 -48.37
N VAL A 49 -4.74 -10.65 -47.21
CA VAL A 49 -4.82 -11.90 -46.44
C VAL A 49 -5.54 -12.98 -47.28
N TYR A 50 -6.68 -12.68 -47.88
CA TYR A 50 -7.43 -13.60 -48.72
C TYR A 50 -6.61 -14.08 -49.92
N THR A 51 -5.97 -13.15 -50.62
CA THR A 51 -5.13 -13.47 -51.78
C THR A 51 -3.96 -14.38 -51.40
N ALA A 52 -3.32 -14.12 -50.26
CA ALA A 52 -2.24 -14.94 -49.74
C ALA A 52 -2.68 -16.39 -49.45
N LEU A 53 -3.83 -16.55 -48.81
CA LEU A 53 -4.40 -17.86 -48.51
C LEU A 53 -4.77 -18.62 -49.79
N GLN A 54 -5.33 -17.93 -50.82
CA GLN A 54 -5.60 -18.53 -52.12
C GLN A 54 -4.33 -18.96 -52.88
N GLN A 55 -3.21 -18.30 -52.63
CA GLN A 55 -1.89 -18.67 -53.17
C GLN A 55 -1.23 -19.81 -52.39
N GLY A 56 -1.88 -20.32 -51.33
CA GLY A 56 -1.40 -21.46 -50.55
C GLY A 56 -0.43 -21.09 -49.42
N ILE A 57 -0.36 -19.80 -49.02
CA ILE A 57 0.36 -19.41 -47.81
C ILE A 57 -0.32 -20.07 -46.61
N ASN A 58 0.48 -20.65 -45.73
CA ASN A 58 -0.02 -21.31 -44.53
C ASN A 58 -0.73 -20.29 -43.61
N ALA A 59 -2.00 -20.52 -43.25
CA ALA A 59 -2.77 -19.66 -42.34
C ALA A 59 -2.12 -19.51 -40.97
N SER A 60 -1.25 -20.46 -40.60
CA SER A 60 -0.46 -20.44 -39.35
C SER A 60 0.97 -19.93 -39.57
N ALA A 61 1.28 -19.22 -40.67
CA ALA A 61 2.59 -18.60 -40.86
C ALA A 61 2.94 -17.64 -39.72
N ARG A 62 4.25 -17.55 -39.41
CA ARG A 62 4.74 -16.87 -38.21
C ARG A 62 5.81 -15.84 -38.55
N SER A 63 5.80 -14.73 -37.84
CA SER A 63 6.88 -13.74 -37.86
C SER A 63 8.15 -14.25 -37.14
N ALA A 64 9.22 -13.46 -37.15
CA ALA A 64 10.49 -13.83 -36.53
C ALA A 64 10.39 -14.02 -35.00
N ASP A 65 9.43 -13.38 -34.35
CA ASP A 65 9.10 -13.54 -32.91
C ASP A 65 8.06 -14.63 -32.66
N THR A 66 7.75 -15.42 -33.69
CA THR A 66 6.76 -16.51 -33.71
C THR A 66 5.30 -16.05 -33.56
N THR A 67 5.01 -14.75 -33.69
CA THR A 67 3.63 -14.23 -33.72
C THR A 67 2.95 -14.61 -35.03
N THR A 68 1.73 -15.14 -34.96
CA THR A 68 0.95 -15.60 -36.11
C THR A 68 0.09 -14.48 -36.73
N ALA A 69 -0.36 -14.67 -37.97
CA ALA A 69 -1.35 -13.78 -38.61
C ALA A 69 -2.63 -13.67 -37.77
N LEU A 70 -3.08 -14.77 -37.15
CA LEU A 70 -4.25 -14.78 -36.26
C LEU A 70 -4.03 -13.89 -35.03
N GLN A 71 -2.86 -13.96 -34.42
CA GLN A 71 -2.55 -13.09 -33.27
C GLN A 71 -2.54 -11.61 -33.66
N TRP A 72 -1.96 -11.26 -34.82
CA TRP A 72 -1.98 -9.90 -35.32
C TRP A 72 -3.40 -9.40 -35.63
N ALA A 73 -4.22 -10.24 -36.28
CA ALA A 73 -5.61 -9.90 -36.58
C ALA A 73 -6.44 -9.70 -35.29
N VAL A 74 -6.22 -10.53 -34.28
CA VAL A 74 -6.87 -10.37 -32.95
C VAL A 74 -6.40 -9.12 -32.24
N GLN A 75 -5.10 -8.82 -32.25
CA GLN A 75 -4.55 -7.61 -31.65
C GLN A 75 -5.13 -6.33 -32.30
N GLY A 76 -5.32 -6.36 -33.63
CA GLY A 76 -5.93 -5.26 -34.39
C GLY A 76 -7.45 -5.24 -34.36
N ASP A 77 -8.09 -6.19 -33.66
CA ASP A 77 -9.55 -6.36 -33.59
C ASP A 77 -10.24 -6.56 -34.94
N HIS A 78 -9.53 -7.20 -35.90
CA HIS A 78 -9.97 -7.42 -37.29
C HIS A 78 -10.81 -8.71 -37.39
N ILE A 79 -12.09 -8.61 -36.99
CA ILE A 79 -13.01 -9.75 -36.86
C ILE A 79 -13.09 -10.58 -38.13
N ASP A 80 -13.22 -9.91 -39.29
CA ASP A 80 -13.37 -10.58 -40.59
C ASP A 80 -12.12 -11.37 -41.00
N ILE A 81 -10.94 -10.86 -40.65
CA ILE A 81 -9.67 -11.57 -40.87
C ILE A 81 -9.53 -12.74 -39.93
N VAL A 82 -9.94 -12.59 -38.64
CA VAL A 82 -9.95 -13.69 -37.67
C VAL A 82 -10.83 -14.83 -38.19
N GLU A 83 -12.05 -14.54 -38.64
CA GLU A 83 -12.98 -15.52 -39.23
C GLU A 83 -12.36 -16.21 -40.44
N LEU A 84 -11.78 -15.43 -41.34
CA LEU A 84 -11.11 -15.91 -42.55
C LEU A 84 -9.96 -16.86 -42.22
N LEU A 85 -9.08 -16.48 -41.30
CA LEU A 85 -7.93 -17.28 -40.89
C LEU A 85 -8.35 -18.60 -40.21
N LEU A 86 -9.32 -18.55 -39.29
CA LEU A 86 -9.84 -19.73 -38.62
C LEU A 86 -10.51 -20.70 -39.61
N SER A 87 -11.28 -20.20 -40.58
CA SER A 87 -11.91 -21.02 -41.64
C SER A 87 -10.88 -21.71 -42.56
N HIS A 88 -9.67 -21.14 -42.67
CA HIS A 88 -8.55 -21.74 -43.41
C HIS A 88 -7.59 -22.55 -42.51
N GLY A 89 -8.03 -22.91 -41.29
CA GLY A 89 -7.29 -23.80 -40.41
C GLY A 89 -6.12 -23.16 -39.66
N ALA A 90 -6.15 -21.85 -39.43
CA ALA A 90 -5.19 -21.22 -38.55
C ALA A 90 -5.27 -21.85 -37.14
N ASP A 91 -4.10 -22.17 -36.54
CA ASP A 91 -4.02 -22.74 -35.21
C ASP A 91 -4.31 -21.68 -34.15
N ALA A 92 -5.49 -21.75 -33.53
CA ALA A 92 -5.95 -20.84 -32.49
C ALA A 92 -5.21 -20.98 -31.16
N LYS A 93 -4.49 -22.11 -30.96
CA LYS A 93 -3.83 -22.45 -29.68
C LYS A 93 -2.37 -22.04 -29.62
N THR A 94 -1.81 -21.63 -30.74
CA THR A 94 -0.40 -21.25 -30.85
C THR A 94 -0.09 -20.07 -29.94
N ALA A 95 0.96 -20.21 -29.11
CA ALA A 95 1.59 -19.11 -28.38
C ALA A 95 2.82 -18.59 -29.14
N ASN A 96 3.10 -17.30 -29.06
CA ASN A 96 4.35 -16.73 -29.51
C ASN A 96 5.47 -17.02 -28.50
N ARG A 97 6.72 -16.58 -28.77
CA ARG A 97 7.88 -16.84 -27.88
C ARG A 97 7.75 -16.22 -26.49
N TYR A 98 6.80 -15.32 -26.28
CA TYR A 98 6.52 -14.70 -24.97
C TYR A 98 5.36 -15.40 -24.24
N GLY A 99 4.83 -16.48 -24.80
CA GLY A 99 3.69 -17.20 -24.22
C GLY A 99 2.33 -16.56 -24.53
N VAL A 100 2.28 -15.50 -25.34
CA VAL A 100 1.03 -14.81 -25.67
C VAL A 100 0.28 -15.59 -26.76
N THR A 101 -1.02 -15.82 -26.54
CA THR A 101 -1.92 -16.50 -27.47
C THR A 101 -2.95 -15.54 -28.06
N ALA A 102 -3.61 -15.93 -29.15
CA ALA A 102 -4.73 -15.15 -29.73
C ALA A 102 -5.85 -14.94 -28.68
N ALA A 103 -6.14 -15.94 -27.84
CA ALA A 103 -7.16 -15.82 -26.79
C ALA A 103 -6.76 -14.82 -25.68
N ALA A 104 -5.48 -14.76 -25.30
CA ALA A 104 -5.01 -13.76 -24.36
C ALA A 104 -5.19 -12.34 -24.90
N LEU A 105 -4.87 -12.11 -26.18
CA LEU A 105 -5.11 -10.82 -26.85
C LEU A 105 -6.60 -10.48 -26.95
N ALA A 106 -7.46 -11.47 -27.24
CA ALA A 106 -8.91 -11.27 -27.28
C ALA A 106 -9.48 -10.91 -25.89
N ALA A 107 -8.94 -11.50 -24.82
CA ALA A 107 -9.30 -11.17 -23.45
C ALA A 107 -8.86 -9.75 -23.08
N GLU A 108 -7.65 -9.33 -23.50
CA GLU A 108 -7.13 -7.98 -23.30
C GLU A 108 -7.95 -6.92 -24.04
N ASN A 109 -8.29 -7.18 -25.32
CA ASN A 109 -9.14 -6.29 -26.12
C ASN A 109 -10.59 -6.27 -25.63
N GLY A 110 -11.02 -7.28 -24.87
CA GLY A 110 -12.40 -7.43 -24.43
C GLY A 110 -13.38 -7.77 -25.57
N ASN A 111 -12.91 -8.30 -26.71
CA ASN A 111 -13.80 -8.65 -27.81
C ASN A 111 -14.43 -10.02 -27.64
N ALA A 112 -15.66 -10.03 -27.13
CA ALA A 112 -16.43 -11.26 -26.89
C ALA A 112 -16.70 -12.06 -28.17
N LYS A 113 -16.86 -11.40 -29.33
CA LYS A 113 -17.10 -12.11 -30.61
C LYS A 113 -15.87 -12.88 -31.08
N ILE A 114 -14.68 -12.25 -31.00
CA ILE A 114 -13.41 -12.92 -31.32
C ILE A 114 -13.15 -14.04 -30.30
N MET A 115 -13.36 -13.79 -29.00
CA MET A 115 -13.21 -14.81 -27.96
C MET A 115 -14.10 -16.04 -28.26
N ASN A 116 -15.37 -15.82 -28.63
CA ASN A 116 -16.26 -16.93 -28.98
C ASN A 116 -15.76 -17.74 -30.17
N MET A 117 -15.23 -17.09 -31.21
CA MET A 117 -14.66 -17.78 -32.35
C MET A 117 -13.44 -18.63 -31.98
N LEU A 118 -12.58 -18.12 -31.10
CA LEU A 118 -11.39 -18.83 -30.64
C LEU A 118 -11.76 -20.04 -29.75
N LEU A 119 -12.72 -19.87 -28.84
CA LEU A 119 -13.25 -20.97 -28.02
C LEU A 119 -13.91 -22.05 -28.88
N SER A 120 -14.68 -21.64 -29.90
CA SER A 120 -15.27 -22.56 -30.91
C SER A 120 -14.21 -23.30 -31.72
N ALA A 121 -13.05 -22.69 -31.95
CA ALA A 121 -11.88 -23.32 -32.58
C ALA A 121 -11.09 -24.22 -31.62
N GLY A 122 -11.61 -24.46 -30.41
CA GLY A 122 -11.09 -25.43 -29.42
C GLY A 122 -10.03 -24.87 -28.49
N VAL A 123 -9.94 -23.56 -28.31
CA VAL A 123 -9.14 -22.96 -27.23
C VAL A 123 -9.73 -23.39 -25.87
N ASP A 124 -8.86 -23.76 -24.93
CA ASP A 124 -9.26 -24.06 -23.57
C ASP A 124 -9.60 -22.76 -22.80
N PRO A 125 -10.83 -22.58 -22.28
CA PRO A 125 -11.19 -21.40 -21.49
C PRO A 125 -10.36 -21.26 -20.20
N ASN A 126 -9.72 -22.33 -19.74
CA ASN A 126 -8.81 -22.36 -18.58
C ASN A 126 -7.34 -22.19 -18.97
N GLN A 127 -7.05 -21.91 -20.24
CA GLN A 127 -5.68 -21.62 -20.67
C GLN A 127 -5.07 -20.51 -19.83
N SER A 128 -3.81 -20.69 -19.44
CA SER A 128 -3.05 -19.70 -18.66
C SER A 128 -1.73 -19.35 -19.34
N MET A 129 -1.24 -18.16 -19.09
CA MET A 129 0.12 -17.73 -19.40
C MET A 129 1.13 -18.36 -18.42
N PRO A 130 2.45 -18.29 -18.71
CA PRO A 130 3.47 -18.92 -17.85
C PRO A 130 3.38 -18.56 -16.35
N GLU A 131 3.01 -17.32 -16.05
CA GLU A 131 2.84 -16.85 -14.66
C GLU A 131 1.51 -17.31 -14.00
N GLY A 132 0.73 -18.14 -14.70
CA GLY A 132 -0.57 -18.64 -14.21
C GLY A 132 -1.74 -17.69 -14.44
N GLU A 133 -1.54 -16.55 -15.09
CA GLU A 133 -2.62 -15.65 -15.47
C GLU A 133 -3.56 -16.32 -16.48
N THR A 134 -4.85 -16.43 -16.14
CA THR A 134 -5.88 -17.04 -17.00
C THR A 134 -6.57 -16.01 -17.88
N LEU A 135 -7.22 -16.49 -18.97
CA LEU A 135 -8.05 -15.63 -19.81
C LEU A 135 -9.11 -14.86 -19.01
N LEU A 136 -9.70 -15.52 -18.00
CA LEU A 136 -10.69 -14.91 -17.12
C LEU A 136 -10.09 -13.77 -16.27
N MET A 137 -8.85 -13.92 -15.78
CA MET A 137 -8.15 -12.85 -15.03
C MET A 137 -7.90 -11.63 -15.91
N THR A 138 -7.42 -11.85 -17.14
CA THR A 138 -7.21 -10.76 -18.11
C THR A 138 -8.52 -10.04 -18.43
N ALA A 139 -9.59 -10.78 -18.76
CA ALA A 139 -10.92 -10.21 -19.04
C ALA A 139 -11.51 -9.46 -17.82
N ALA A 140 -11.28 -9.98 -16.62
CA ALA A 140 -11.71 -9.35 -15.37
C ALA A 140 -10.97 -8.03 -15.10
N ARG A 141 -9.66 -7.97 -15.40
CA ARG A 141 -8.84 -6.76 -15.29
C ARG A 141 -9.27 -5.67 -16.26
N THR A 142 -9.60 -6.03 -17.50
CA THR A 142 -10.06 -5.08 -18.52
C THR A 142 -11.52 -4.65 -18.33
N GLY A 143 -12.29 -5.38 -17.53
CA GLY A 143 -13.66 -5.02 -17.14
C GLY A 143 -14.72 -5.41 -18.17
N ASN A 144 -14.38 -6.20 -19.20
CA ASN A 144 -15.34 -6.62 -20.20
C ASN A 144 -16.26 -7.74 -19.69
N ALA A 145 -17.39 -7.37 -19.11
CA ALA A 145 -18.36 -8.29 -18.52
C ALA A 145 -18.91 -9.32 -19.53
N ALA A 146 -19.02 -8.97 -20.81
CA ALA A 146 -19.48 -9.91 -21.84
C ALA A 146 -18.46 -11.03 -22.09
N THR A 147 -17.17 -10.69 -22.15
CA THR A 147 -16.08 -11.68 -22.29
C THR A 147 -15.96 -12.53 -21.02
N VAL A 148 -16.08 -11.91 -19.83
CA VAL A 148 -16.11 -12.63 -18.55
C VAL A 148 -17.24 -13.66 -18.53
N ARG A 149 -18.47 -13.25 -18.86
CA ARG A 149 -19.64 -14.15 -18.92
C ARG A 149 -19.39 -15.30 -19.89
N MET A 150 -18.94 -15.01 -21.10
CA MET A 150 -18.68 -16.02 -22.11
C MET A 150 -17.65 -17.06 -21.66
N LEU A 151 -16.54 -16.61 -21.07
CA LEU A 151 -15.53 -17.55 -20.56
C LEU A 151 -16.11 -18.46 -19.48
N LEU A 152 -16.92 -17.92 -18.57
CA LEU A 152 -17.58 -18.68 -17.49
C LEU A 152 -18.61 -19.67 -18.03
N GLU A 153 -19.42 -19.27 -19.02
CA GLU A 153 -20.37 -20.15 -19.71
C GLU A 153 -19.69 -21.29 -20.47
N GLN A 154 -18.46 -21.07 -20.94
CA GLN A 154 -17.62 -22.06 -21.62
C GLN A 154 -16.77 -22.89 -20.64
N GLY A 155 -16.97 -22.74 -19.34
CA GLY A 155 -16.34 -23.57 -18.31
C GLY A 155 -15.01 -23.05 -17.77
N ALA A 156 -14.73 -21.77 -17.91
CA ALA A 156 -13.61 -21.17 -17.18
C ALA A 156 -13.86 -21.28 -15.67
N ASN A 157 -12.82 -21.70 -14.92
CA ASN A 157 -12.90 -21.81 -13.47
C ASN A 157 -12.68 -20.42 -12.83
N PRO A 158 -13.71 -19.84 -12.15
CA PRO A 158 -13.61 -18.51 -11.54
C PRO A 158 -12.64 -18.45 -10.35
N ASN A 159 -12.27 -19.61 -9.79
CA ASN A 159 -11.44 -19.70 -8.59
C ASN A 159 -9.98 -20.05 -8.89
N ASN A 160 -9.56 -20.08 -10.16
CA ASN A 160 -8.17 -20.25 -10.52
C ASN A 160 -7.31 -19.12 -9.93
N ARG A 161 -6.07 -19.47 -9.56
CA ARG A 161 -5.12 -18.58 -8.90
C ARG A 161 -3.86 -18.46 -9.74
N GLU A 162 -3.32 -17.24 -9.89
CA GLU A 162 -2.01 -17.05 -10.51
C GLU A 162 -0.88 -17.47 -9.54
N ASN A 163 0.32 -17.71 -10.09
CA ASN A 163 1.40 -18.40 -9.37
C ASN A 163 2.20 -17.50 -8.41
N SER A 164 2.13 -16.17 -8.55
CA SER A 164 3.02 -15.27 -7.82
C SER A 164 2.47 -14.89 -6.43
N ARG A 165 1.18 -14.60 -6.35
CA ARG A 165 0.50 -14.15 -5.12
C ARG A 165 -0.80 -14.89 -4.85
N GLY A 166 -1.17 -15.83 -5.71
CA GLY A 166 -2.45 -16.56 -5.59
C GLY A 166 -3.67 -15.67 -5.83
N GLN A 167 -3.55 -14.62 -6.64
CA GLN A 167 -4.66 -13.75 -6.98
C GLN A 167 -5.65 -14.46 -7.91
N THR A 168 -6.93 -14.11 -7.78
CA THR A 168 -8.03 -14.62 -8.61
C THR A 168 -8.54 -13.54 -9.57
N ALA A 169 -9.35 -13.93 -10.56
CA ALA A 169 -10.01 -13.01 -11.47
C ALA A 169 -10.86 -11.96 -10.72
N LEU A 170 -11.54 -12.38 -9.65
CA LEU A 170 -12.35 -11.47 -8.83
C LEU A 170 -11.50 -10.38 -8.14
N MET A 171 -10.30 -10.72 -7.67
CA MET A 171 -9.37 -9.74 -7.08
C MET A 171 -8.90 -8.71 -8.13
N TRP A 172 -8.69 -9.14 -9.36
CA TRP A 172 -8.30 -8.25 -10.46
C TRP A 172 -9.43 -7.31 -10.84
N ALA A 173 -10.67 -7.83 -10.95
CA ALA A 173 -11.85 -6.99 -11.19
C ALA A 173 -12.04 -5.96 -10.06
N ALA A 174 -11.90 -6.38 -8.81
CA ALA A 174 -12.05 -5.54 -7.63
C ALA A 174 -11.02 -4.40 -7.57
N GLY A 175 -9.76 -4.71 -7.86
CA GLY A 175 -8.68 -3.72 -7.88
C GLY A 175 -8.79 -2.67 -8.98
N HIS A 176 -9.62 -2.92 -10.01
CA HIS A 176 -9.83 -2.03 -11.16
C HIS A 176 -11.25 -1.40 -11.21
N ASN A 177 -12.05 -1.58 -10.16
CA ASN A 177 -13.46 -1.12 -10.10
C ASN A 177 -14.37 -1.68 -11.20
N ASN A 178 -14.13 -2.91 -11.65
CA ASN A 178 -14.88 -3.54 -12.75
C ASN A 178 -16.16 -4.21 -12.21
N VAL A 179 -17.12 -3.38 -11.82
CA VAL A 179 -18.34 -3.77 -11.10
C VAL A 179 -19.17 -4.82 -11.84
N ASP A 180 -19.35 -4.63 -13.17
CA ASP A 180 -20.15 -5.56 -13.97
C ASP A 180 -19.47 -6.93 -14.09
N ALA A 181 -18.14 -6.97 -14.17
CA ALA A 181 -17.39 -8.22 -14.12
C ALA A 181 -17.54 -8.94 -12.76
N ILE A 182 -17.51 -8.19 -11.65
CA ILE A 182 -17.76 -8.73 -10.30
C ILE A 182 -19.16 -9.36 -10.23
N ARG A 183 -20.19 -8.64 -10.68
CA ARG A 183 -21.58 -9.12 -10.66
C ARG A 183 -21.75 -10.39 -11.50
N VAL A 184 -21.17 -10.40 -12.70
CA VAL A 184 -21.19 -11.59 -13.57
C VAL A 184 -20.52 -12.78 -12.87
N MET A 185 -19.33 -12.62 -12.30
CA MET A 185 -18.64 -13.71 -11.60
C MET A 185 -19.45 -14.22 -10.41
N ALA A 186 -20.15 -13.36 -9.68
CA ALA A 186 -21.01 -13.74 -8.56
C ALA A 186 -22.15 -14.68 -8.98
N GLU A 187 -22.66 -14.58 -10.23
CA GLU A 187 -23.67 -15.50 -10.79
C GLU A 187 -23.12 -16.95 -10.99
N PHE A 188 -21.79 -17.11 -11.06
CA PHE A 188 -21.12 -18.37 -11.39
C PHE A 188 -20.38 -19.03 -10.20
N ASN A 189 -20.91 -18.89 -8.99
CA ASN A 189 -20.39 -19.53 -7.77
C ASN A 189 -18.91 -19.23 -7.49
N VAL A 190 -18.47 -17.99 -7.76
CA VAL A 190 -17.14 -17.55 -7.36
C VAL A 190 -17.01 -17.55 -5.83
N ASN A 191 -15.88 -18.02 -5.32
CA ASN A 191 -15.60 -17.84 -3.89
C ASN A 191 -15.08 -16.42 -3.64
N VAL A 192 -15.95 -15.56 -3.12
CA VAL A 192 -15.68 -14.14 -2.89
C VAL A 192 -14.65 -13.89 -1.77
N ASN A 193 -14.48 -14.88 -0.86
CA ASN A 193 -13.63 -14.76 0.33
C ASN A 193 -12.26 -15.47 0.18
N VAL A 194 -11.85 -15.81 -1.05
CA VAL A 194 -10.49 -16.30 -1.32
C VAL A 194 -9.48 -15.23 -0.93
N LYS A 195 -8.40 -15.65 -0.29
CA LYS A 195 -7.29 -14.77 0.11
C LYS A 195 -6.04 -15.04 -0.70
N THR A 196 -5.23 -14.01 -0.93
CA THR A 196 -3.91 -14.17 -1.55
C THR A 196 -3.00 -15.03 -0.68
N ASP A 197 -2.08 -15.74 -1.33
CA ASP A 197 -1.07 -16.53 -0.63
C ASP A 197 0.01 -15.65 -0.02
N ASN A 198 0.71 -16.23 0.93
CA ASN A 198 1.94 -15.64 1.43
C ASN A 198 3.04 -15.88 0.39
N PRO A 199 3.53 -14.87 -0.34
CA PRO A 199 4.62 -15.09 -1.28
C PRO A 199 5.80 -15.67 -0.50
N THR A 200 6.40 -16.71 -1.04
CA THR A 200 7.66 -17.26 -0.55
C THR A 200 8.61 -16.09 -0.32
N ARG A 201 8.94 -15.83 0.93
CA ARG A 201 9.71 -14.72 1.46
C ARG A 201 10.75 -14.18 0.46
N ILE A 202 10.43 -13.12 -0.26
CA ILE A 202 11.46 -12.18 -0.68
C ILE A 202 11.68 -11.30 0.56
N ALA A 203 12.50 -11.83 1.47
CA ALA A 203 12.98 -11.02 2.56
C ALA A 203 13.86 -9.93 1.95
N ASP A 204 13.34 -8.74 1.82
CA ASP A 204 14.18 -7.57 1.64
C ASP A 204 15.04 -7.48 2.91
N ARG A 205 16.31 -7.91 2.78
CA ARG A 205 17.25 -7.99 3.90
C ARG A 205 17.59 -6.61 4.47
N VAL A 206 17.28 -5.54 3.75
CA VAL A 206 17.64 -4.17 4.16
C VAL A 206 16.62 -3.58 5.13
N PHE A 207 15.31 -3.84 4.94
CA PHE A 207 14.27 -3.20 5.76
C PHE A 207 13.37 -4.18 6.51
N GLN A 208 13.56 -5.49 6.41
CA GLN A 208 12.72 -6.54 7.02
C GLN A 208 11.21 -6.34 6.78
N TYR A 209 10.86 -5.68 5.66
CA TYR A 209 9.47 -5.42 5.32
C TYR A 209 8.89 -6.61 4.58
N THR A 210 7.99 -7.32 5.22
CA THR A 210 7.09 -8.26 4.55
C THR A 210 5.77 -7.53 4.34
N PRO A 211 5.39 -7.20 3.10
CA PRO A 211 4.08 -6.60 2.87
C PRO A 211 2.99 -7.54 3.39
N PRO A 212 1.88 -7.02 3.92
CA PRO A 212 0.78 -7.85 4.34
C PRO A 212 0.27 -8.69 3.16
N THR A 213 -0.16 -9.90 3.47
CA THR A 213 -0.73 -10.88 2.55
C THR A 213 -2.13 -11.23 3.01
N GLY A 214 -2.77 -12.21 2.41
CA GLY A 214 -4.12 -12.57 2.83
C GLY A 214 -5.18 -11.56 2.38
N PHE A 215 -4.93 -10.80 1.30
CA PHE A 215 -5.91 -9.89 0.73
C PHE A 215 -7.02 -10.67 0.02
N SER A 216 -8.26 -10.38 0.36
CA SER A 216 -9.44 -10.80 -0.41
C SER A 216 -9.76 -9.80 -1.54
N ALA A 217 -10.72 -10.13 -2.41
CA ALA A 217 -11.20 -9.18 -3.40
C ALA A 217 -11.73 -7.89 -2.76
N LEU A 218 -12.44 -8.00 -1.62
CA LEU A 218 -12.92 -6.85 -0.86
C LEU A 218 -11.76 -5.96 -0.38
N SER A 219 -10.68 -6.56 0.15
CA SER A 219 -9.50 -5.82 0.58
C SER A 219 -8.84 -5.05 -0.58
N PHE A 220 -8.84 -5.59 -1.81
CA PHE A 220 -8.33 -4.90 -3.00
C PHE A 220 -9.20 -3.70 -3.37
N ALA A 221 -10.53 -3.87 -3.43
CA ALA A 221 -11.46 -2.78 -3.74
C ALA A 221 -11.36 -1.64 -2.71
N VAL A 222 -11.36 -2.00 -1.43
CA VAL A 222 -11.29 -1.04 -0.32
C VAL A 222 -9.97 -0.28 -0.29
N ARG A 223 -8.84 -0.96 -0.47
CA ARG A 223 -7.53 -0.31 -0.54
C ARG A 223 -7.45 0.73 -1.65
N SER A 224 -8.07 0.42 -2.78
CA SER A 224 -8.09 1.30 -3.96
C SER A 224 -9.17 2.40 -3.90
N GLY A 225 -10.03 2.41 -2.88
CA GLY A 225 -11.10 3.40 -2.73
C GLY A 225 -12.31 3.17 -3.64
N HIS A 226 -12.49 1.96 -4.17
CA HIS A 226 -13.54 1.62 -5.14
C HIS A 226 -14.86 1.27 -4.46
N LYS A 227 -15.69 2.27 -4.20
CA LYS A 227 -16.95 2.10 -3.48
C LYS A 227 -17.93 1.15 -4.20
N GLU A 228 -18.11 1.31 -5.50
CA GLU A 228 -19.06 0.51 -6.28
C GLU A 228 -18.64 -0.97 -6.34
N ALA A 229 -17.33 -1.24 -6.48
CA ALA A 229 -16.80 -2.60 -6.41
C ALA A 229 -16.94 -3.19 -5.00
N THR A 230 -16.71 -2.36 -3.97
CA THR A 230 -16.92 -2.75 -2.56
C THR A 230 -18.37 -3.16 -2.33
N ASP A 231 -19.33 -2.35 -2.76
CA ASP A 231 -20.77 -2.67 -2.62
C ASP A 231 -21.12 -3.96 -3.37
N ALA A 232 -20.67 -4.13 -4.60
CA ALA A 232 -20.95 -5.34 -5.38
C ALA A 232 -20.38 -6.62 -4.71
N LEU A 233 -19.20 -6.52 -4.09
CA LEU A 233 -18.60 -7.64 -3.36
C LEU A 233 -19.36 -7.96 -2.08
N LEU A 234 -19.73 -6.94 -1.29
CA LEU A 234 -20.53 -7.12 -0.07
C LEU A 234 -21.90 -7.73 -0.39
N ASP A 235 -22.55 -7.26 -1.44
CA ASP A 235 -23.83 -7.79 -1.90
C ASP A 235 -23.70 -9.25 -2.43
N SER A 236 -22.49 -9.65 -2.84
CA SER A 236 -22.14 -11.01 -3.26
C SER A 236 -21.69 -11.90 -2.10
N GLY A 237 -21.72 -11.43 -0.85
CA GLY A 237 -21.38 -12.20 0.35
C GLY A 237 -19.92 -12.12 0.79
N ALA A 238 -19.20 -11.06 0.40
CA ALA A 238 -17.89 -10.79 0.97
C ALA A 238 -18.03 -10.42 2.46
N ASP A 239 -17.08 -10.90 3.27
CA ASP A 239 -17.06 -10.60 4.70
C ASP A 239 -16.57 -9.17 4.94
N ILE A 240 -17.48 -8.31 5.42
CA ILE A 240 -17.16 -6.91 5.74
C ILE A 240 -16.13 -6.77 6.86
N ASN A 241 -15.98 -7.80 7.68
CA ASN A 241 -15.04 -7.86 8.80
C ASN A 241 -13.79 -8.69 8.47
N ASP A 242 -13.51 -8.90 7.17
CA ASP A 242 -12.33 -9.63 6.72
C ASP A 242 -11.02 -8.99 7.20
N LEU A 243 -10.06 -9.86 7.56
CA LEU A 243 -8.75 -9.48 8.05
C LEU A 243 -7.67 -9.93 7.08
N VAL A 244 -6.67 -9.08 6.85
CA VAL A 244 -5.42 -9.47 6.18
C VAL A 244 -4.46 -10.14 7.16
N SER A 245 -3.35 -10.67 6.68
CA SER A 245 -2.45 -11.53 7.46
C SER A 245 -1.82 -10.90 8.70
N ASP A 246 -1.72 -9.58 8.77
CA ASP A 246 -1.21 -8.85 9.95
C ASP A 246 -2.32 -8.41 10.92
N GLY A 247 -3.56 -8.83 10.65
CA GLY A 247 -4.73 -8.55 11.49
C GLY A 247 -5.44 -7.23 11.19
N GLN A 248 -5.04 -6.49 10.16
CA GLN A 248 -5.79 -5.28 9.77
C GLN A 248 -7.13 -5.66 9.15
N SER A 249 -8.21 -5.03 9.59
CA SER A 249 -9.54 -5.17 8.98
C SER A 249 -9.66 -4.32 7.70
N VAL A 250 -10.64 -4.63 6.86
CA VAL A 250 -10.93 -3.82 5.67
C VAL A 250 -11.24 -2.36 6.03
N LEU A 251 -11.87 -2.11 7.18
CA LEU A 251 -12.10 -0.74 7.68
C LEU A 251 -10.78 -0.02 7.97
N VAL A 252 -9.85 -0.68 8.66
CA VAL A 252 -8.50 -0.14 8.93
C VAL A 252 -7.74 0.11 7.63
N ILE A 253 -7.88 -0.77 6.63
CA ILE A 253 -7.26 -0.60 5.30
C ILE A 253 -7.83 0.64 4.57
N ALA A 254 -9.15 0.85 4.59
CA ALA A 254 -9.77 2.04 4.02
C ALA A 254 -9.18 3.32 4.64
N ILE A 255 -9.13 3.36 5.96
CA ILE A 255 -8.62 4.49 6.74
C ILE A 255 -7.13 4.73 6.48
N ALA A 256 -6.31 3.66 6.43
CA ALA A 256 -4.88 3.75 6.17
C ALA A 256 -4.55 4.35 4.79
N ASN A 257 -5.47 4.24 3.83
CA ASN A 257 -5.35 4.80 2.49
C ASN A 257 -6.11 6.14 2.32
N ALA A 258 -6.55 6.75 3.42
CA ALA A 258 -7.33 7.99 3.46
C ALA A 258 -8.63 7.96 2.62
N ASN A 259 -9.22 6.78 2.45
CA ASN A 259 -10.51 6.59 1.80
C ASN A 259 -11.64 6.87 2.81
N TRP A 260 -11.75 8.13 3.27
CA TRP A 260 -12.62 8.50 4.39
C TRP A 260 -14.10 8.22 4.12
N GLU A 261 -14.60 8.57 2.93
CA GLU A 261 -16.00 8.31 2.55
C GLU A 261 -16.28 6.80 2.47
N LEU A 262 -15.35 6.01 1.94
CA LEU A 262 -15.49 4.56 1.90
C LEU A 262 -15.44 3.95 3.29
N ALA A 263 -14.57 4.44 4.18
CA ALA A 263 -14.54 4.00 5.57
C ALA A 263 -15.87 4.31 6.28
N ALA A 264 -16.39 5.53 6.10
CA ALA A 264 -17.69 5.91 6.63
C ALA A 264 -18.83 5.04 6.08
N HIS A 265 -18.77 4.70 4.79
CA HIS A 265 -19.73 3.81 4.15
C HIS A 265 -19.65 2.38 4.70
N LEU A 266 -18.45 1.85 4.94
CA LEU A 266 -18.27 0.53 5.57
C LEU A 266 -18.88 0.49 6.98
N ILE A 267 -18.73 1.56 7.77
CA ILE A 267 -19.38 1.68 9.09
C ILE A 267 -20.91 1.61 8.93
N ASP A 268 -21.48 2.36 7.96
CA ASP A 268 -22.92 2.32 7.68
C ASP A 268 -23.42 0.95 7.21
N ARG A 269 -22.54 0.18 6.55
CA ARG A 269 -22.82 -1.20 6.12
C ARG A 269 -22.61 -2.23 7.24
N GLY A 270 -22.21 -1.81 8.44
CA GLY A 270 -22.08 -2.66 9.63
C GLY A 270 -20.68 -3.24 9.86
N ALA A 271 -19.62 -2.59 9.36
CA ALA A 271 -18.26 -2.97 9.72
C ALA A 271 -18.03 -2.82 11.24
N ASP A 272 -17.41 -3.80 11.85
CA ASP A 272 -17.05 -3.78 13.27
C ASP A 272 -15.90 -2.80 13.50
N VAL A 273 -16.21 -1.66 14.14
CA VAL A 273 -15.25 -0.62 14.47
C VAL A 273 -14.28 -1.03 15.58
N THR A 274 -14.60 -2.08 16.33
CA THR A 274 -13.84 -2.50 17.52
C THR A 274 -12.70 -3.46 17.21
N GLN A 275 -12.64 -4.02 15.99
CA GLN A 275 -11.59 -4.95 15.58
C GLN A 275 -10.19 -4.35 15.79
N ALA A 276 -9.33 -5.09 16.49
CA ALA A 276 -7.99 -4.65 16.89
C ALA A 276 -6.93 -5.77 16.81
N GLU A 277 -7.14 -6.82 16.02
CA GLU A 277 -6.23 -7.97 15.88
C GLU A 277 -4.86 -7.58 15.35
N ALA A 278 -4.77 -6.47 14.63
CA ALA A 278 -3.49 -5.86 14.25
C ALA A 278 -2.70 -5.30 15.45
N GLY A 279 -3.34 -5.18 16.62
CA GLY A 279 -2.81 -4.48 17.79
C GLY A 279 -3.21 -3.01 17.86
N TRP A 280 -4.02 -2.53 16.92
CA TRP A 280 -4.66 -1.21 16.88
C TRP A 280 -6.00 -1.30 16.14
N ASN A 281 -6.91 -0.41 16.45
CA ASN A 281 -8.23 -0.34 15.85
C ASN A 281 -8.38 0.82 14.84
N ALA A 282 -9.58 0.97 14.31
CA ALA A 282 -9.91 2.01 13.35
C ALA A 282 -9.66 3.45 13.87
N LEU A 283 -9.89 3.72 15.17
CA LEU A 283 -9.68 5.04 15.76
C LEU A 283 -8.19 5.43 15.81
N HIS A 284 -7.32 4.49 16.24
CA HIS A 284 -5.87 4.69 16.20
C HIS A 284 -5.39 4.97 14.79
N GLN A 285 -5.88 4.19 13.81
CA GLN A 285 -5.49 4.37 12.42
C GLN A 285 -5.96 5.71 11.86
N ALA A 286 -7.17 6.16 12.19
CA ALA A 286 -7.73 7.41 11.71
C ALA A 286 -6.92 8.63 12.22
N VAL A 287 -6.64 8.68 13.52
CA VAL A 287 -5.78 9.74 14.10
C VAL A 287 -4.42 9.76 13.42
N ARG A 288 -3.81 8.59 13.23
CA ARG A 288 -2.50 8.49 12.59
C ARG A 288 -2.51 8.95 11.13
N THR A 289 -3.50 8.52 10.35
CA THR A 289 -3.57 8.83 8.91
C THR A 289 -3.90 10.30 8.67
N ARG A 290 -4.60 10.95 9.59
CA ARG A 290 -4.99 12.36 9.51
C ARG A 290 -3.76 13.29 9.41
N ARG A 291 -2.74 13.08 10.22
CA ARG A 291 -1.46 13.80 10.18
C ARG A 291 -0.31 12.80 10.06
N MET A 292 -0.21 12.19 8.88
CA MET A 292 0.84 11.22 8.63
C MET A 292 2.18 11.92 8.48
N ASN A 293 3.18 11.37 9.14
CA ASN A 293 4.56 11.80 8.94
C ASN A 293 5.06 11.35 7.55
N LEU A 294 5.42 12.31 6.73
CA LEU A 294 5.82 12.12 5.33
C LEU A 294 7.34 12.08 5.14
N ALA A 295 8.09 11.66 6.16
CA ALA A 295 9.53 11.56 6.03
C ALA A 295 9.97 10.70 4.82
N PHE A 296 11.14 11.02 4.30
CA PHE A 296 11.77 10.38 3.13
C PHE A 296 11.05 10.58 1.80
N GLY A 297 10.27 11.64 1.63
CA GLY A 297 9.68 11.99 0.34
C GLY A 297 8.65 10.99 -0.19
N THR A 298 8.16 10.09 0.66
CA THR A 298 7.03 9.23 0.32
C THR A 298 5.76 10.05 0.46
N PRO A 299 5.00 10.32 -0.62
CA PRO A 299 3.74 11.03 -0.49
C PRO A 299 2.80 10.22 0.40
N GLY A 300 2.13 10.90 1.33
CA GLY A 300 1.05 10.29 2.09
C GLY A 300 -0.13 9.92 1.19
N PRO A 301 -1.06 9.10 1.68
CA PRO A 301 -2.27 8.82 0.95
C PRO A 301 -3.05 10.12 0.75
N HIS A 302 -3.60 10.30 -0.44
CA HIS A 302 -4.46 11.42 -0.73
C HIS A 302 -5.90 11.05 -0.36
N ALA A 303 -6.56 11.93 0.39
CA ALA A 303 -7.97 11.75 0.71
C ALA A 303 -8.81 11.64 -0.57
N SER A 304 -9.66 10.63 -0.64
CA SER A 304 -10.67 10.48 -1.68
C SER A 304 -12.00 11.04 -1.19
N GLY A 305 -12.69 11.79 -2.05
CA GLY A 305 -14.00 12.35 -1.74
C GLY A 305 -13.95 13.68 -0.98
N THR A 306 -15.06 14.02 -0.31
CA THR A 306 -15.27 15.32 0.35
C THR A 306 -15.38 15.21 1.88
N LEU A 307 -15.46 14.00 2.42
CA LEU A 307 -15.55 13.79 3.87
C LEU A 307 -14.25 14.18 4.55
N ASP A 308 -14.31 15.01 5.59
CA ASP A 308 -13.15 15.33 6.41
C ASP A 308 -12.79 14.14 7.33
N SER A 309 -11.51 14.03 7.61
CA SER A 309 -10.98 13.06 8.55
C SER A 309 -11.49 13.22 9.98
N LEU A 310 -11.82 14.45 10.44
CA LEU A 310 -12.47 14.69 11.73
C LEU A 310 -13.91 14.18 11.74
N ASP A 311 -14.64 14.31 10.64
CA ASP A 311 -15.99 13.76 10.52
C ASP A 311 -15.97 12.24 10.60
N LEU A 312 -14.93 11.59 10.02
CA LEU A 312 -14.76 10.15 10.18
C LEU A 312 -14.41 9.77 11.62
N LEU A 313 -13.52 10.52 12.30
CA LEU A 313 -13.23 10.29 13.73
C LEU A 313 -14.51 10.37 14.57
N LYS A 314 -15.32 11.40 14.33
CA LYS A 314 -16.60 11.56 14.98
C LYS A 314 -17.51 10.36 14.72
N LYS A 315 -17.62 9.91 13.48
CA LYS A 315 -18.46 8.76 13.10
C LYS A 315 -18.00 7.45 13.78
N LEU A 316 -16.69 7.22 13.91
CA LEU A 316 -16.15 6.08 14.66
C LEU A 316 -16.55 6.13 16.13
N LEU A 317 -16.45 7.31 16.75
CA LEU A 317 -16.82 7.54 18.14
C LEU A 317 -18.34 7.41 18.35
N ASP A 318 -19.16 7.95 17.45
CA ASP A 318 -20.62 7.79 17.44
C ASP A 318 -21.05 6.32 17.27
N ALA A 319 -20.25 5.51 16.56
CA ALA A 319 -20.46 4.07 16.40
C ALA A 319 -20.08 3.25 17.65
N GLY A 320 -19.58 3.90 18.70
CA GLY A 320 -19.33 3.28 20.01
C GLY A 320 -17.96 2.61 20.17
N ILE A 321 -16.99 3.00 19.35
CA ILE A 321 -15.61 2.56 19.57
C ILE A 321 -15.10 3.09 20.93
N ASP A 322 -14.35 2.28 21.68
CA ASP A 322 -13.74 2.71 22.93
C ASP A 322 -12.71 3.80 22.65
N VAL A 323 -12.98 5.01 23.18
CA VAL A 323 -12.10 6.19 22.98
C VAL A 323 -10.76 6.02 23.67
N ASP A 324 -10.69 5.22 24.73
CA ASP A 324 -9.49 4.92 25.50
C ASP A 324 -8.88 3.55 25.14
N ALA A 325 -9.35 2.92 24.05
CA ALA A 325 -8.75 1.68 23.57
C ALA A 325 -7.22 1.82 23.49
N ARG A 326 -6.52 0.78 23.94
CA ARG A 326 -5.05 0.80 24.04
C ARG A 326 -4.42 -0.07 22.98
N MET A 327 -3.36 0.40 22.38
CA MET A 327 -2.59 -0.40 21.42
C MET A 327 -1.91 -1.58 22.14
N THR A 328 -2.03 -2.77 21.57
CA THR A 328 -1.42 -4.02 22.08
C THR A 328 -0.14 -4.41 21.35
N ARG A 329 0.18 -3.73 20.24
CA ARG A 329 1.40 -3.92 19.46
C ARG A 329 2.03 -2.58 19.10
N ASN A 330 3.34 -2.61 18.94
CA ASN A 330 4.12 -1.45 18.51
C ASN A 330 4.19 -1.32 16.96
N GLY A 331 3.45 -2.17 16.25
CA GLY A 331 3.66 -2.53 14.84
C GLY A 331 3.10 -1.61 13.77
N ILE A 332 2.55 -0.43 14.09
CA ILE A 332 2.22 0.53 13.02
C ILE A 332 3.53 1.04 12.42
N ARG A 333 3.83 0.59 11.22
CA ARG A 333 4.96 1.11 10.45
C ARG A 333 4.54 2.43 9.81
N ASP A 334 5.16 3.50 10.24
CA ASP A 334 5.03 4.84 9.66
C ASP A 334 6.23 5.21 8.76
N GLY A 335 6.92 4.18 8.25
CA GLY A 335 8.09 4.37 7.38
C GLY A 335 9.34 4.83 8.11
N GLN A 336 9.30 4.99 9.44
CA GLN A 336 10.39 5.57 10.21
C GLN A 336 10.89 4.67 11.33
N ARG A 337 12.16 4.83 11.68
CA ARG A 337 12.78 4.30 12.89
C ARG A 337 12.27 5.09 14.11
N ASN A 338 10.97 5.02 14.36
CA ASN A 338 10.35 5.72 15.45
C ASN A 338 10.64 4.99 16.78
N ARG A 339 11.17 5.72 17.75
CA ARG A 339 11.47 5.18 19.09
C ARG A 339 10.29 5.24 20.04
N PHE A 340 9.20 5.85 19.64
CA PHE A 340 8.00 5.90 20.45
C PHE A 340 7.43 4.50 20.66
N ASN A 341 7.44 4.08 21.92
CA ASN A 341 6.77 2.85 22.33
C ASN A 341 5.25 3.06 22.33
N ARG A 342 4.56 2.44 21.37
CA ARG A 342 3.10 2.57 21.25
C ARG A 342 2.33 1.57 22.09
N LEU A 343 3.00 0.62 22.75
CA LEU A 343 2.32 -0.34 23.59
C LEU A 343 1.56 0.41 24.71
N GLY A 344 0.25 0.24 24.76
CA GLY A 344 -0.63 0.97 25.67
C GLY A 344 -0.99 2.40 25.24
N ALA A 345 -0.53 2.87 24.07
CA ALA A 345 -0.93 4.18 23.56
C ALA A 345 -2.43 4.21 23.21
N THR A 346 -3.07 5.34 23.52
CA THR A 346 -4.46 5.64 23.12
C THR A 346 -4.48 6.53 21.87
N ALA A 347 -5.64 6.66 21.25
CA ALA A 347 -5.84 7.60 20.15
C ALA A 347 -5.51 9.05 20.55
N PHE A 348 -5.83 9.47 21.80
CA PHE A 348 -5.48 10.78 22.32
C PHE A 348 -3.95 10.99 22.35
N MET A 349 -3.19 10.00 22.79
CA MET A 349 -1.73 10.07 22.82
C MET A 349 -1.13 10.15 21.41
N LEU A 350 -1.68 9.40 20.44
CA LEU A 350 -1.24 9.49 19.04
C LEU A 350 -1.52 10.88 18.45
N ALA A 351 -2.66 11.50 18.78
CA ALA A 351 -2.98 12.86 18.39
C ALA A 351 -2.02 13.88 19.03
N ALA A 352 -1.72 13.71 20.33
CA ALA A 352 -0.78 14.56 21.05
C ALA A 352 0.64 14.49 20.47
N LYS A 353 1.09 13.31 20.04
CA LYS A 353 2.42 13.12 19.41
C LYS A 353 2.62 13.98 18.17
N VAL A 354 1.59 14.12 17.35
CA VAL A 354 1.62 14.95 16.13
C VAL A 354 0.98 16.32 16.31
N THR A 355 0.71 16.70 17.56
CA THR A 355 0.09 17.98 17.94
C THR A 355 -1.20 18.30 17.20
N ASP A 356 -2.01 17.25 16.93
CA ASP A 356 -3.32 17.40 16.30
C ASP A 356 -4.37 17.87 17.32
N PHE A 357 -4.33 19.17 17.60
CA PHE A 357 -5.16 19.82 18.61
C PHE A 357 -6.66 19.60 18.38
N GLU A 358 -7.10 19.60 17.10
CA GLU A 358 -8.51 19.37 16.77
C GLU A 358 -8.95 17.93 17.11
N ALA A 359 -8.12 16.93 16.76
CA ALA A 359 -8.39 15.56 17.13
C ALA A 359 -8.34 15.36 18.65
N MET A 360 -7.38 15.96 19.36
CA MET A 360 -7.30 15.90 20.84
C MET A 360 -8.58 16.46 21.47
N LYS A 361 -9.06 17.63 21.03
CA LYS A 361 -10.32 18.22 21.53
C LYS A 361 -11.52 17.32 21.25
N LEU A 362 -11.63 16.80 20.03
CA LEU A 362 -12.70 15.90 19.67
C LEU A 362 -12.74 14.67 20.58
N LEU A 363 -11.61 14.01 20.76
CA LEU A 363 -11.50 12.83 21.64
C LEU A 363 -11.92 13.14 23.09
N LEU A 364 -11.52 14.30 23.62
CA LEU A 364 -11.94 14.74 24.96
C LEU A 364 -13.45 14.97 25.06
N THR A 365 -14.13 15.44 23.99
CA THR A 365 -15.59 15.59 24.01
C THR A 365 -16.32 14.26 24.11
N TYR A 366 -15.64 13.16 23.75
CA TYR A 366 -16.13 11.78 23.89
C TYR A 366 -15.58 11.08 25.14
N GLY A 367 -14.95 11.83 26.06
CA GLY A 367 -14.53 11.35 27.36
C GLY A 367 -13.16 10.68 27.39
N ALA A 368 -12.29 10.94 26.39
CA ALA A 368 -10.93 10.41 26.41
C ALA A 368 -10.19 10.81 27.69
N ASN A 369 -9.48 9.85 28.29
CA ASN A 369 -8.62 10.09 29.43
C ASN A 369 -7.20 10.46 28.96
N ALA A 370 -6.86 11.74 29.03
CA ALA A 370 -5.56 12.26 28.63
C ALA A 370 -4.38 11.76 29.49
N ASN A 371 -4.67 11.12 30.63
CA ASN A 371 -3.65 10.72 31.61
C ASN A 371 -3.22 9.25 31.51
N ILE A 372 -3.70 8.52 30.51
CA ILE A 372 -3.31 7.12 30.28
C ILE A 372 -1.88 7.10 29.67
N PRO A 373 -0.87 6.55 30.36
CA PRO A 373 0.48 6.43 29.83
C PRO A 373 0.62 5.18 28.95
N THR A 374 1.69 5.15 28.16
CA THR A 374 2.17 3.92 27.51
C THR A 374 2.75 2.94 28.54
N ALA A 375 3.08 1.73 28.09
CA ALA A 375 3.66 0.68 28.93
C ALA A 375 5.02 1.08 29.57
N ASP A 376 5.75 2.00 28.95
CA ASP A 376 7.01 2.54 29.49
C ASP A 376 6.81 3.84 30.31
N GLY A 377 5.58 4.18 30.66
CA GLY A 377 5.27 5.36 31.46
C GLY A 377 5.30 6.69 30.68
N THR A 378 5.45 6.67 29.35
CA THR A 378 5.44 7.90 28.55
C THR A 378 4.03 8.49 28.52
N THR A 379 3.88 9.78 28.84
CA THR A 379 2.59 10.48 28.90
C THR A 379 2.28 11.26 27.62
N ALA A 380 1.02 11.66 27.44
CA ALA A 380 0.60 12.51 26.33
C ALA A 380 1.35 13.85 26.31
N LEU A 381 1.61 14.44 27.48
CA LEU A 381 2.40 15.66 27.60
C LEU A 381 3.84 15.48 27.11
N MET A 382 4.48 14.36 27.43
CA MET A 382 5.85 14.04 26.97
C MET A 382 5.92 13.95 25.44
N VAL A 383 5.00 13.24 24.81
CA VAL A 383 5.01 13.10 23.34
C VAL A 383 4.61 14.41 22.64
N ALA A 384 3.68 15.18 23.19
CA ALA A 384 3.35 16.52 22.68
C ALA A 384 4.54 17.47 22.79
N SER A 385 5.39 17.30 23.81
CA SER A 385 6.63 18.06 23.98
C SER A 385 7.75 17.63 23.05
N GLY A 386 7.58 16.54 22.29
CA GLY A 386 8.54 16.07 21.29
C GLY A 386 9.40 14.88 21.75
N LEU A 387 9.05 14.24 22.86
CA LEU A 387 9.75 13.02 23.27
C LEU A 387 9.51 11.93 22.21
N HIS A 388 10.61 11.26 21.81
CA HIS A 388 10.60 10.18 20.84
C HIS A 388 10.12 10.57 19.42
N ILE A 389 10.11 11.85 19.05
CA ILE A 389 10.04 12.23 17.65
C ILE A 389 11.35 11.83 16.95
N TRP A 390 11.25 11.47 15.68
CA TRP A 390 12.43 11.03 14.92
C TRP A 390 13.37 12.19 14.58
N ASN A 391 12.82 13.21 13.95
CA ASN A 391 13.55 14.39 13.52
C ASN A 391 12.65 15.62 13.69
N PRO A 392 13.08 16.61 14.48
CA PRO A 392 12.29 17.81 14.69
C PRO A 392 11.85 18.57 13.43
N GLY A 393 12.47 18.32 12.27
CA GLY A 393 12.07 18.94 11.00
C GLY A 393 11.14 18.09 10.14
N GLU A 394 10.86 16.85 10.53
CA GLU A 394 10.13 15.89 9.71
C GLU A 394 8.84 15.36 10.36
N ASP A 395 8.77 15.38 11.70
CA ASP A 395 7.53 15.08 12.41
C ASP A 395 6.61 16.31 12.45
N GLY A 396 5.30 16.09 12.31
CA GLY A 396 4.30 17.16 12.36
C GLY A 396 4.45 18.03 13.61
N GLY A 397 4.25 19.34 13.49
CA GLY A 397 4.43 20.31 14.54
C GLY A 397 5.88 20.73 14.81
N SER A 398 6.82 20.33 13.95
CA SER A 398 8.25 20.68 14.09
C SER A 398 8.71 21.78 13.16
N PHE A 399 7.86 22.26 12.28
CA PHE A 399 8.21 23.34 11.33
C PHE A 399 8.12 24.71 11.97
N THR A 400 8.99 25.62 11.51
CA THR A 400 8.91 27.04 11.86
C THR A 400 7.52 27.58 11.52
N GLY A 401 6.81 28.13 12.52
CA GLY A 401 5.44 28.61 12.39
C GLY A 401 4.37 27.67 12.99
N GLN A 402 4.76 26.52 13.52
CA GLN A 402 3.86 25.59 14.24
C GLN A 402 4.14 25.54 15.74
N GLU A 403 4.90 26.48 16.29
CA GLU A 403 5.17 26.56 17.73
C GLU A 403 3.90 26.73 18.56
N GLU A 404 2.94 27.48 18.03
CA GLU A 404 1.64 27.71 18.64
C GLU A 404 0.82 26.40 18.75
N GLU A 405 0.80 25.57 17.70
CA GLU A 405 0.11 24.27 17.74
C GLU A 405 0.70 23.34 18.80
N VAL A 406 2.05 23.33 18.92
CA VAL A 406 2.73 22.56 19.96
C VAL A 406 2.35 23.08 21.34
N LEU A 407 2.35 24.40 21.52
CA LEU A 407 1.96 25.03 22.78
C LEU A 407 0.50 24.71 23.13
N GLU A 408 -0.42 24.80 22.17
CA GLU A 408 -1.84 24.46 22.38
C GLU A 408 -2.04 23.02 22.81
N ALA A 409 -1.35 22.07 22.16
CA ALA A 409 -1.40 20.66 22.55
C ALA A 409 -0.84 20.41 23.96
N ILE A 410 0.27 21.03 24.30
CA ILE A 410 0.88 20.97 25.65
C ILE A 410 -0.06 21.58 26.69
N GLN A 411 -0.60 22.77 26.41
CA GLN A 411 -1.55 23.44 27.31
C GLN A 411 -2.79 22.57 27.58
N LEU A 412 -3.27 21.89 26.55
CA LEU A 412 -4.40 20.98 26.69
C LEU A 412 -4.04 19.79 27.58
N CYS A 413 -2.89 19.14 27.37
CA CYS A 413 -2.43 18.05 28.26
C CYS A 413 -2.30 18.49 29.72
N VAL A 414 -1.72 19.67 29.97
CA VAL A 414 -1.57 20.22 31.34
C VAL A 414 -2.94 20.54 31.94
N LYS A 415 -3.85 21.13 31.18
CA LYS A 415 -5.23 21.42 31.59
C LYS A 415 -5.99 20.15 31.99
N GLU A 416 -5.80 19.06 31.25
CA GLU A 416 -6.44 17.76 31.52
C GLU A 416 -5.71 16.96 32.62
N GLY A 417 -4.74 17.56 33.31
CA GLY A 417 -4.13 17.02 34.51
C GLY A 417 -2.89 16.16 34.31
N ASN A 418 -2.25 16.20 33.15
CA ASN A 418 -0.95 15.55 32.99
C ASN A 418 0.06 16.16 33.96
N ASP A 419 0.79 15.31 34.71
CA ASP A 419 1.86 15.76 35.60
C ASP A 419 3.04 16.32 34.76
N ILE A 420 3.37 17.58 35.01
CA ILE A 420 4.43 18.31 34.31
C ILE A 420 5.80 17.67 34.51
N ASN A 421 6.02 17.08 35.67
CA ASN A 421 7.27 16.45 36.07
C ASN A 421 7.21 14.92 36.04
N ALA A 422 6.16 14.36 35.42
CA ALA A 422 6.10 12.92 35.18
C ALA A 422 7.39 12.42 34.53
N ARG A 423 7.81 11.23 34.91
CA ARG A 423 9.02 10.57 34.38
C ARG A 423 8.61 9.21 33.82
N ASN A 424 9.04 8.92 32.62
CA ASN A 424 8.92 7.55 32.10
C ASN A 424 10.03 6.66 32.72
N TYR A 425 10.08 5.38 32.35
CA TYR A 425 11.06 4.44 32.91
C TYR A 425 12.52 4.74 32.58
N ARG A 426 12.75 5.65 31.64
CA ARG A 426 14.09 6.16 31.30
C ARG A 426 14.41 7.45 32.08
N GLY A 427 13.53 7.90 32.95
CA GLY A 427 13.67 9.16 33.66
C GLY A 427 13.40 10.39 32.79
N GLU A 428 12.91 10.21 31.56
CA GLU A 428 12.63 11.30 30.64
C GLU A 428 11.38 12.07 31.08
N THR A 429 11.40 13.39 30.86
CA THR A 429 10.28 14.30 31.15
C THR A 429 9.87 15.07 29.90
N ALA A 430 8.80 15.85 29.99
CA ALA A 430 8.38 16.75 28.92
C ALA A 430 9.50 17.71 28.47
N LEU A 431 10.33 18.23 29.41
CA LEU A 431 11.44 19.12 29.07
C LEU A 431 12.54 18.44 28.23
N HIS A 432 12.79 17.14 28.40
CA HIS A 432 13.71 16.40 27.53
C HIS A 432 13.20 16.40 26.07
N GLY A 433 11.89 16.24 25.91
CA GLY A 433 11.23 16.38 24.60
C GLY A 433 11.39 17.78 24.01
N ILE A 434 11.17 18.82 24.81
CA ILE A 434 11.36 20.23 24.39
C ILE A 434 12.81 20.49 23.98
N GLY A 435 13.78 19.98 24.74
CA GLY A 435 15.21 20.12 24.42
C GLY A 435 15.54 19.54 23.04
N PHE A 436 14.91 18.44 22.65
CA PHE A 436 15.09 17.84 21.33
C PHE A 436 14.27 18.55 20.24
N ARG A 437 13.03 18.93 20.53
CA ARG A 437 12.12 19.58 19.58
C ARG A 437 12.51 21.03 19.25
N GLY A 438 12.92 21.82 20.26
CA GLY A 438 13.40 23.17 20.06
C GLY A 438 12.31 24.26 20.05
N VAL A 439 11.27 24.15 20.88
CA VAL A 439 10.12 25.07 20.92
C VAL A 439 10.16 25.94 22.16
N ASN A 440 10.55 27.22 22.05
CA ASN A 440 10.73 28.10 23.19
C ASN A 440 9.42 28.54 23.86
N LEU A 441 8.33 28.73 23.10
CA LEU A 441 7.02 29.06 23.67
C LEU A 441 6.55 27.98 24.65
N ALA A 442 6.74 26.71 24.29
CA ALA A 442 6.40 25.58 25.15
C ALA A 442 7.36 25.44 26.33
N LEU A 443 8.66 25.71 26.14
CA LEU A 443 9.64 25.75 27.21
C LEU A 443 9.24 26.76 28.29
N ASP A 444 8.99 28.00 27.90
CA ASP A 444 8.62 29.07 28.83
C ASP A 444 7.35 28.73 29.61
N TYR A 445 6.33 28.22 28.92
CA TYR A 445 5.08 27.78 29.54
C TYR A 445 5.29 26.67 30.58
N LEU A 446 6.00 25.58 30.19
CA LEU A 446 6.23 24.47 31.11
C LEU A 446 7.04 24.89 32.35
N VAL A 447 8.07 25.73 32.15
CA VAL A 447 8.90 26.26 33.26
C VAL A 447 8.10 27.21 34.14
N GLU A 448 7.18 28.02 33.59
CA GLU A 448 6.23 28.82 34.38
C GLU A 448 5.31 27.93 35.23
N LYS A 449 4.90 26.78 34.69
CA LYS A 449 4.07 25.79 35.41
C LYS A 449 4.85 24.90 36.37
N GLY A 450 6.16 25.08 36.52
CA GLY A 450 6.99 24.40 37.50
C GLY A 450 7.71 23.15 36.97
N ALA A 451 7.96 23.06 35.65
CA ALA A 451 8.79 21.99 35.10
C ALA A 451 10.23 22.07 35.61
N ASP A 452 10.79 20.92 35.96
CA ASP A 452 12.14 20.80 36.55
C ASP A 452 13.21 20.85 35.44
N LEU A 453 13.90 21.98 35.33
CA LEU A 453 15.02 22.19 34.40
C LEU A 453 16.26 21.34 34.73
N SER A 454 16.34 20.82 35.97
CA SER A 454 17.46 20.00 36.45
C SER A 454 17.20 18.49 36.35
N ALA A 455 16.05 18.08 35.84
CA ALA A 455 15.71 16.67 35.69
C ALA A 455 16.77 15.94 34.87
N LEU A 456 17.16 14.74 35.30
CA LEU A 456 18.11 13.89 34.61
C LEU A 456 17.41 12.59 34.19
N THR A 457 17.72 12.10 32.98
CA THR A 457 17.38 10.72 32.61
C THR A 457 18.17 9.73 33.46
N GLU A 458 17.85 8.43 33.39
CA GLU A 458 18.60 7.36 34.03
C GLU A 458 20.08 7.34 33.58
N ASP A 459 20.34 7.75 32.32
CA ASP A 459 21.70 7.89 31.76
C ASP A 459 22.38 9.24 32.12
N GLY A 460 21.74 10.08 32.90
CA GLY A 460 22.27 11.37 33.35
C GLY A 460 22.16 12.50 32.33
N TRP A 461 21.28 12.40 31.33
CA TRP A 461 21.04 13.49 30.37
C TRP A 461 20.08 14.53 30.96
N SER A 462 20.46 15.80 30.85
CA SER A 462 19.57 16.91 31.17
C SER A 462 18.83 17.41 29.90
N PRO A 463 17.69 18.11 30.03
CA PRO A 463 17.05 18.80 28.90
C PRO A 463 18.00 19.77 28.18
N LEU A 464 18.85 20.46 28.94
CA LEU A 464 19.85 21.38 28.40
C LEU A 464 20.90 20.66 27.55
N ALA A 465 21.43 19.53 28.02
CA ALA A 465 22.39 18.73 27.26
C ALA A 465 21.80 18.27 25.92
N ILE A 466 20.54 17.83 25.92
CA ILE A 466 19.82 17.45 24.68
C ILE A 466 19.67 18.66 23.75
N ALA A 467 19.27 19.82 24.25
CA ALA A 467 19.14 21.04 23.47
C ALA A 467 20.48 21.51 22.86
N ARG A 468 21.60 21.30 23.57
CA ARG A 468 22.96 21.58 23.06
C ARG A 468 23.40 20.62 21.95
N GLY A 469 22.61 19.55 21.66
CA GLY A 469 22.88 18.59 20.60
C GLY A 469 23.69 17.39 21.04
N PHE A 470 23.82 17.16 22.34
CA PHE A 470 24.27 15.87 22.85
C PHE A 470 23.13 14.87 22.63
N SER A 471 23.37 13.86 21.81
CA SER A 471 22.31 12.95 21.41
C SER A 471 22.34 11.67 22.20
N TYR A 472 21.18 11.28 22.65
CA TYR A 472 20.89 9.92 23.13
C TYR A 472 20.13 9.11 22.07
N THR A 473 20.05 9.61 20.83
CA THR A 473 19.36 8.97 19.70
C THR A 473 20.31 8.83 18.51
N ASP A 474 19.95 8.05 17.48
CA ASP A 474 20.76 7.90 16.25
C ASP A 474 20.94 9.20 15.47
N PHE A 475 20.14 10.23 15.78
CA PHE A 475 20.23 11.56 15.21
C PHE A 475 20.44 12.59 16.31
N TYR A 476 21.41 13.45 16.10
CA TYR A 476 21.51 14.63 16.92
C TYR A 476 21.12 15.88 16.12
N LYS A 477 20.47 16.80 16.80
CA LYS A 477 20.18 18.12 16.27
C LYS A 477 20.27 19.11 17.41
N ALA A 478 21.27 19.98 17.37
CA ALA A 478 21.36 21.04 18.33
C ALA A 478 20.24 22.07 18.13
N GLN A 479 19.55 22.40 19.20
CA GLN A 479 18.55 23.47 19.27
C GLN A 479 19.15 24.65 20.05
N LEU A 480 20.13 25.33 19.42
CA LEU A 480 20.98 26.31 20.10
C LEU A 480 20.20 27.47 20.72
N HIS A 481 19.12 27.93 20.08
CA HIS A 481 18.24 28.97 20.62
C HIS A 481 17.46 28.47 21.86
N THR A 482 17.05 27.22 21.88
CA THR A 482 16.39 26.61 23.05
C THR A 482 17.39 26.31 24.17
N ALA A 483 18.60 25.87 23.83
CA ALA A 483 19.68 25.70 24.80
C ALA A 483 20.01 27.03 25.50
N ALA A 484 20.19 28.13 24.73
CA ALA A 484 20.44 29.45 25.29
C ALA A 484 19.28 29.92 26.21
N ARG A 485 18.03 29.68 25.80
CA ARG A 485 16.86 30.01 26.63
C ARG A 485 16.80 29.17 27.90
N MET A 486 17.11 27.87 27.83
CA MET A 486 17.20 27.01 29.04
C MET A 486 18.28 27.50 29.97
N GLU A 487 19.47 27.84 29.46
CA GLU A 487 20.58 28.40 30.26
C GLU A 487 20.15 29.67 31.02
N GLU A 488 19.52 30.62 30.34
CA GLU A 488 18.98 31.83 30.93
C GLU A 488 18.00 31.52 32.06
N LEU A 489 17.06 30.63 31.83
CA LEU A 489 16.06 30.22 32.82
C LEU A 489 16.67 29.48 34.03
N MET A 490 17.70 28.67 33.79
CA MET A 490 18.45 27.96 34.85
C MET A 490 19.27 28.92 35.71
N LEU A 491 20.03 29.80 35.05
CA LEU A 491 20.85 30.82 35.78
C LEU A 491 19.98 31.75 36.61
N ALA A 492 18.83 32.17 36.10
CA ALA A 492 17.89 33.01 36.86
C ALA A 492 17.34 32.30 38.13
N ARG A 493 17.43 30.96 38.18
CA ARG A 493 17.02 30.13 39.34
C ARG A 493 18.20 29.62 40.14
N GLY A 494 19.44 30.04 39.84
CA GLY A 494 20.65 29.57 40.50
C GLY A 494 21.00 28.10 40.26
N LEU A 495 20.50 27.53 39.15
CA LEU A 495 20.79 26.16 38.74
C LEU A 495 22.12 26.09 37.98
N ASN A 496 22.77 24.92 38.07
CA ASN A 496 24.01 24.67 37.34
C ASN A 496 23.75 24.42 35.85
N THR A 497 24.48 25.11 34.99
CA THR A 497 24.43 24.95 33.51
C THR A 497 25.66 24.25 32.95
N SER A 498 26.60 23.79 33.82
CA SER A 498 27.79 23.03 33.45
C SER A 498 27.62 21.55 33.79
N GLY A 499 28.54 20.73 33.31
CA GLY A 499 28.57 19.28 33.61
C GLY A 499 28.62 18.41 32.36
N ASP A 500 28.41 19.03 31.17
CA ASP A 500 28.43 18.33 29.88
C ASP A 500 29.73 18.57 29.10
N GLU A 501 30.73 19.25 29.69
CA GLU A 501 31.96 19.66 28.98
C GLU A 501 32.81 18.49 28.52
N HIS A 502 32.66 17.33 29.14
CA HIS A 502 33.32 16.09 28.76
C HIS A 502 32.63 15.37 27.56
N ARG A 503 31.46 15.83 27.15
CA ARG A 503 30.66 15.23 26.08
C ARG A 503 30.96 15.94 24.77
N VAL A 504 31.04 15.18 23.68
CA VAL A 504 31.31 15.71 22.34
C VAL A 504 29.97 15.90 21.61
N PRO A 505 29.58 17.12 21.23
CA PRO A 505 28.37 17.32 20.44
C PRO A 505 28.40 16.50 19.15
N GLY A 506 27.33 15.81 18.84
CA GLY A 506 27.22 14.99 17.65
C GLY A 506 27.90 13.61 17.74
N SER A 507 28.54 13.28 18.83
CA SER A 507 28.93 11.89 19.07
C SER A 507 27.70 11.07 19.44
N VAL A 508 27.54 9.92 18.78
CA VAL A 508 26.58 8.93 19.27
C VAL A 508 27.08 8.48 20.64
N CYS A 509 26.33 8.74 21.67
CA CYS A 509 26.65 8.23 22.98
C CYS A 509 26.29 6.74 23.02
N TYR A 510 27.24 5.88 22.68
CA TYR A 510 27.04 4.42 22.76
C TYR A 510 26.76 3.95 24.18
N ASP A 511 27.30 4.62 25.19
CA ASP A 511 26.99 4.36 26.60
C ASP A 511 25.57 4.80 26.99
N CYS A 512 24.94 5.67 26.19
CA CYS A 512 23.55 6.07 26.34
C CYS A 512 22.57 5.20 25.58
N LEU A 513 23.06 4.33 24.72
CA LEU A 513 22.27 3.27 24.11
C LEU A 513 21.97 2.25 25.22
N GLN A 514 20.85 2.45 25.87
CA GLN A 514 20.23 1.57 26.85
C GLN A 514 21.20 0.68 27.64
N THR A 515 21.46 1.05 28.87
CA THR A 515 22.13 0.13 29.76
C THR A 515 21.32 -1.17 29.87
N ARG A 516 21.99 -2.28 30.09
CA ARG A 516 21.35 -3.59 30.31
C ARG A 516 20.25 -3.52 31.38
N THR A 517 20.44 -2.66 32.39
CA THR A 517 19.48 -2.45 33.45
C THR A 517 18.19 -1.85 32.96
N ASP A 518 18.26 -0.83 32.11
CA ASP A 518 17.07 -0.18 31.52
C ASP A 518 16.29 -1.13 30.64
N GLN A 519 16.98 -1.98 29.88
CA GLN A 519 16.35 -2.99 29.06
C GLN A 519 15.64 -4.05 29.89
N ILE A 520 16.27 -4.54 30.93
CA ILE A 520 15.66 -5.51 31.85
C ILE A 520 14.46 -4.87 32.55
N GLN A 521 14.59 -3.63 33.05
CA GLN A 521 13.50 -2.93 33.68
C GLN A 521 12.34 -2.66 32.70
N ALA A 522 12.64 -2.21 31.50
CA ALA A 522 11.63 -1.99 30.46
C ALA A 522 10.89 -3.29 30.09
N VAL A 523 11.61 -4.42 29.97
CA VAL A 523 11.00 -5.74 29.74
C VAL A 523 10.15 -6.17 30.93
N THR A 524 10.69 -6.08 32.15
CA THR A 524 9.97 -6.45 33.37
C THR A 524 8.70 -5.63 33.55
N THR A 525 8.78 -4.33 33.31
CA THR A 525 7.63 -3.44 33.46
C THR A 525 6.61 -3.62 32.33
N ARG A 526 7.09 -3.93 31.11
CA ARG A 526 6.20 -4.33 30.03
C ARG A 526 5.43 -5.59 30.41
N ASP A 527 6.11 -6.62 30.88
CA ASP A 527 5.50 -7.89 31.24
C ASP A 527 4.49 -7.71 32.36
N GLN A 528 4.86 -6.93 33.39
CA GLN A 528 3.94 -6.56 34.46
C GLN A 528 2.74 -5.76 33.97
N TRP A 529 2.98 -4.77 33.11
CA TRP A 529 1.90 -3.97 32.53
C TRP A 529 0.97 -4.80 31.65
N MET A 530 1.56 -5.77 30.91
CA MET A 530 0.81 -6.71 30.08
C MET A 530 -0.06 -7.65 30.93
N GLU A 531 0.48 -8.20 32.03
CA GLU A 531 -0.27 -9.03 32.96
C GLU A 531 -1.45 -8.27 33.59
N GLU A 532 -1.28 -6.97 33.86
CA GLU A 532 -2.32 -6.13 34.46
C GLU A 532 -3.38 -5.64 33.49
N ASN A 533 -3.04 -5.49 32.19
CA ASN A 533 -3.88 -4.79 31.22
C ASN A 533 -4.31 -5.62 30.00
N PHE A 534 -3.61 -6.74 29.70
CA PHE A 534 -3.87 -7.56 28.52
C PHE A 534 -3.79 -9.05 28.82
N ASP A 535 -4.56 -9.85 28.09
CA ASP A 535 -4.38 -11.29 28.06
C ASP A 535 -3.08 -11.63 27.31
N PRO A 536 -2.07 -12.21 27.99
CA PRO A 536 -0.78 -12.55 27.39
C PRO A 536 -0.89 -13.50 26.18
N ALA A 537 -1.95 -14.29 26.10
CA ALA A 537 -2.18 -15.22 24.99
C ALA A 537 -2.50 -14.52 23.66
N ASN A 538 -2.93 -13.26 23.69
CA ASN A 538 -3.33 -12.48 22.52
C ASN A 538 -2.30 -11.45 22.04
N VAL A 539 -1.10 -11.43 22.64
CA VAL A 539 -0.07 -10.45 22.29
C VAL A 539 1.07 -11.12 21.53
N ASP A 540 1.27 -10.72 20.29
CA ASP A 540 2.41 -11.14 19.49
C ASP A 540 3.66 -10.32 19.83
N ILE A 541 4.48 -10.85 20.71
CA ILE A 541 5.74 -10.26 21.19
C ILE A 541 6.77 -10.14 20.04
N GLN A 542 6.65 -10.94 18.97
CA GLN A 542 7.59 -10.94 17.85
C GLN A 542 7.47 -9.70 16.95
N MET A 543 6.38 -8.95 17.08
CA MET A 543 6.12 -7.73 16.29
C MET A 543 6.61 -6.45 16.97
N LEU A 544 7.26 -6.55 18.11
CA LEU A 544 7.86 -5.39 18.78
C LEU A 544 9.12 -4.93 18.03
N PRO A 545 9.39 -3.63 17.91
CA PRO A 545 10.63 -3.16 17.29
C PRO A 545 11.82 -3.74 18.05
N PHE A 546 12.78 -4.23 17.29
CA PHE A 546 13.99 -4.90 17.80
C PHE A 546 14.70 -4.13 18.92
N TRP A 547 14.70 -2.82 18.88
CA TRP A 547 15.36 -1.93 19.84
C TRP A 547 14.55 -1.56 21.06
N SER A 548 13.26 -1.88 21.15
CA SER A 548 12.45 -1.46 22.29
C SER A 548 12.32 -2.52 23.37
N TRP A 549 12.43 -3.82 23.04
CA TRP A 549 11.91 -4.85 23.90
C TRP A 549 12.62 -6.21 23.86
N LEU A 550 13.59 -6.43 22.98
CA LEU A 550 14.35 -7.66 23.00
C LEU A 550 15.39 -7.58 24.11
N PRO A 551 15.45 -8.58 25.01
CA PRO A 551 16.58 -8.70 25.89
C PRO A 551 17.83 -8.84 25.01
N TYR A 552 18.83 -7.99 25.24
CA TYR A 552 20.15 -8.24 24.69
C TYR A 552 20.60 -9.63 25.13
N PRO A 553 21.25 -10.39 24.25
CA PRO A 553 21.83 -11.65 24.68
C PRO A 553 22.71 -11.39 25.91
N ASP A 554 22.60 -12.24 26.92
CA ASP A 554 23.37 -12.13 28.16
C ASP A 554 24.84 -11.92 27.83
N PRO A 555 25.46 -10.78 28.18
CA PRO A 555 26.88 -10.55 27.89
C PRO A 555 27.80 -11.58 28.52
N SER A 556 27.34 -12.29 29.59
CA SER A 556 28.09 -13.40 30.18
C SER A 556 28.13 -14.64 29.25
N GLN A 557 27.22 -14.74 28.27
CA GLN A 557 27.22 -15.78 27.23
C GLN A 557 27.96 -15.35 25.96
N ASN A 558 28.29 -14.06 25.79
CA ASN A 558 29.02 -13.50 24.65
C ASN A 558 30.41 -12.98 25.06
N SER A 559 31.20 -13.83 25.74
CA SER A 559 32.61 -13.52 26.02
C SER A 559 33.51 -13.47 24.78
N SER A 560 32.93 -13.49 23.57
CA SER A 560 33.63 -13.49 22.29
C SER A 560 33.22 -12.40 21.30
N VAL A 561 32.47 -11.38 21.71
CA VAL A 561 32.20 -10.22 20.83
C VAL A 561 33.42 -9.30 20.90
N ASP A 562 34.30 -9.46 19.92
CA ASP A 562 35.42 -8.56 19.69
C ASP A 562 34.87 -7.18 19.22
N VAL A 563 34.74 -6.26 20.17
CA VAL A 563 34.35 -4.86 19.94
C VAL A 563 35.35 -4.06 19.10
N SER A 564 36.51 -4.63 18.80
CA SER A 564 37.52 -4.05 17.91
C SER A 564 37.29 -4.37 16.40
N SER A 565 36.28 -5.17 16.08
CA SER A 565 35.96 -5.55 14.70
C SER A 565 35.44 -4.35 13.89
N PRO A 566 36.02 -4.09 12.68
CA PRO A 566 35.57 -2.99 11.81
C PRO A 566 34.11 -3.08 11.37
N ASN A 567 33.43 -4.19 11.59
CA ASN A 567 32.02 -4.41 11.25
C ASN A 567 31.04 -3.92 12.34
N TYR A 568 31.53 -3.46 13.49
CA TYR A 568 30.68 -2.90 14.55
C TYR A 568 30.30 -1.44 14.29
N ASN A 569 30.96 -0.79 13.32
CA ASN A 569 30.79 0.63 12.96
C ASN A 569 30.01 0.83 11.65
N ARG A 570 29.16 -0.13 11.23
CA ARG A 570 28.29 0.06 10.06
C ARG A 570 26.84 -0.16 10.39
#